data_d26d6d58f17e8c9ca3d5728006158e97
#
_entry.id   d26d6d58f17e8c9ca3d5728006158e97
#
_cell.length_a   1.000
_cell.length_b   1.000
_cell.length_c   1.000
_cell.angle_alpha   90.00
_cell.angle_beta   90.00
_cell.angle_gamma   90.00
#
_symmetry.space_group_name_H-M   'P 1'
#
loop_
_entity.id
_entity.type
_entity.pdbx_description
1 polymer ?
#
loop_
_entity_poly.entity_id
_entity_poly.type
_entity_poly.pdbx_seq_one_letter_code
_entity_poly.pdbx_strand_id
1 'polypeptide(L)'
;MLKVLYVASEAVPFVKTGGLADVAGSLPKELKQKGVDVRVVIPKYSGIKEEYRNNMEHIYDGEINVSWRKKYLGIDRYDYKDVPFYFIDNQEYFYREGYYGYPDDVERFTFFCRAVLEMLPHIDFWPDVIHMNDWQTGLISVYLKLEHNEDVRYNKIKTVYTIPVSYTHLRAHETLANL
;
A
#
# COMPACT_ATOMS: atom_id res chain seq x y z
N MET A 1 13.42 -15.60 9.19
CA MET A 1 12.26 -14.82 9.71
C MET A 1 11.46 -14.39 8.50
N LEU A 2 10.16 -14.66 8.46
CA LEU A 2 9.28 -14.29 7.36
C LEU A 2 9.18 -12.75 7.26
N LYS A 3 9.34 -12.21 6.05
CA LYS A 3 9.25 -10.77 5.75
C LYS A 3 7.97 -10.47 4.98
N VAL A 4 7.14 -9.59 5.51
CA VAL A 4 5.85 -9.23 4.90
C VAL A 4 5.77 -7.74 4.66
N LEU A 5 5.50 -7.35 3.41
CA LEU A 5 5.10 -5.99 3.06
C LEU A 5 3.56 -5.93 3.01
N TYR A 6 2.96 -5.27 3.98
CA TYR A 6 1.53 -5.06 4.04
C TYR A 6 1.15 -3.77 3.31
N VAL A 7 0.39 -3.89 2.24
CA VAL A 7 0.03 -2.75 1.38
C VAL A 7 -1.46 -2.48 1.47
N ALA A 8 -1.83 -1.25 1.80
CA ALA A 8 -3.21 -0.81 1.91
C ALA A 8 -3.36 0.65 1.45
N SER A 9 -4.58 1.05 1.13
CA SER A 9 -4.88 2.43 0.79
C SER A 9 -5.07 3.32 2.02
N GLU A 10 -5.30 2.74 3.20
CA GLU A 10 -5.50 3.43 4.47
C GLU A 10 -5.03 2.59 5.64
N ALA A 11 -4.60 3.23 6.73
CA ALA A 11 -4.26 2.59 7.99
C ALA A 11 -4.37 3.57 9.16
N VAL A 12 -4.95 3.14 10.29
CA VAL A 12 -4.87 3.91 11.52
C VAL A 12 -3.45 3.90 12.09
N PRO A 13 -2.95 4.99 12.69
CA PRO A 13 -3.67 6.22 13.05
C PRO A 13 -3.63 7.31 11.96
N PHE A 14 -3.09 7.04 10.79
CA PHE A 14 -2.77 8.04 9.78
C PHE A 14 -3.98 8.46 8.96
N VAL A 15 -4.70 7.48 8.43
CA VAL A 15 -5.87 7.68 7.55
C VAL A 15 -6.92 6.62 7.86
N LYS A 16 -8.18 7.02 7.99
CA LYS A 16 -9.30 6.09 8.17
C LYS A 16 -10.57 6.59 7.48
N THR A 17 -11.12 5.75 6.62
CA THR A 17 -12.48 5.92 6.07
C THR A 17 -13.38 4.75 6.43
N GLY A 18 -12.82 3.56 6.62
CA GLY A 18 -13.57 2.33 6.87
C GLY A 18 -12.83 1.31 7.72
N GLY A 19 -13.33 0.07 7.69
CA GLY A 19 -12.77 -1.03 8.48
C GLY A 19 -11.39 -1.50 8.02
N LEU A 20 -11.02 -1.23 6.75
CA LEU A 20 -9.70 -1.55 6.22
C LEU A 20 -8.60 -0.90 7.06
N ALA A 21 -8.79 0.38 7.43
CA ALA A 21 -7.81 1.12 8.22
C ALA A 21 -7.56 0.49 9.60
N ASP A 22 -8.61 -0.05 10.24
CA ASP A 22 -8.48 -0.72 11.53
C ASP A 22 -7.67 -2.01 11.41
N VAL A 23 -7.92 -2.79 10.36
CA VAL A 23 -7.17 -4.02 10.08
C VAL A 23 -5.71 -3.69 9.74
N ALA A 24 -5.47 -2.69 8.88
CA ALA A 24 -4.12 -2.26 8.49
C ALA A 24 -3.31 -1.66 9.65
N GLY A 25 -3.98 -1.12 10.67
CA GLY A 25 -3.32 -0.62 11.88
C GLY A 25 -3.11 -1.67 12.97
N SER A 26 -3.84 -2.81 12.95
CA SER A 26 -3.77 -3.83 14.00
C SER A 26 -3.05 -5.11 13.57
N LEU A 27 -3.38 -5.67 12.40
CA LEU A 27 -2.81 -6.94 11.94
C LEU A 27 -1.27 -6.91 11.81
N PRO A 28 -0.62 -5.86 11.28
CA PRO A 28 0.84 -5.81 11.23
C PRO A 28 1.49 -5.90 12.61
N LYS A 29 0.90 -5.26 13.62
CA LYS A 29 1.39 -5.34 15.00
C LYS A 29 1.32 -6.77 15.54
N GLU A 30 0.20 -7.46 15.31
CA GLU A 30 0.04 -8.85 15.76
C GLU A 30 0.99 -9.82 15.02
N LEU A 31 1.22 -9.59 13.73
CA LEU A 31 2.22 -10.35 12.96
C LEU A 31 3.62 -10.15 13.53
N LYS A 32 3.97 -8.91 13.88
CA LYS A 32 5.27 -8.61 14.49
C LYS A 32 5.46 -9.33 15.83
N GLN A 33 4.44 -9.37 16.69
CA GLN A 33 4.48 -10.11 17.96
C GLN A 33 4.68 -11.61 17.76
N LYS A 34 4.28 -12.14 16.59
CA LYS A 34 4.49 -13.55 16.20
C LYS A 34 5.86 -13.78 15.52
N GLY A 35 6.75 -12.79 15.52
CA GLY A 35 8.10 -12.92 14.96
C GLY A 35 8.18 -12.73 13.44
N VAL A 36 7.19 -12.07 12.83
CA VAL A 36 7.25 -11.67 11.42
C VAL A 36 7.89 -10.28 11.31
N ASP A 37 8.85 -10.09 10.39
CA ASP A 37 9.32 -8.77 10.00
C ASP A 37 8.30 -8.16 9.05
N VAL A 38 7.39 -7.36 9.59
CA VAL A 38 6.30 -6.74 8.84
C VAL A 38 6.51 -5.24 8.71
N ARG A 39 6.30 -4.72 7.51
CA ARG A 39 6.30 -3.29 7.19
C ARG A 39 5.02 -2.93 6.45
N VAL A 40 4.55 -1.70 6.61
CA VAL A 40 3.29 -1.23 6.02
C VAL A 40 3.58 -0.15 4.99
N VAL A 41 2.81 -0.12 3.90
CA VAL A 41 2.88 0.93 2.89
C VAL A 41 1.48 1.49 2.65
N ILE A 42 1.36 2.81 2.71
CA ILE A 42 0.15 3.56 2.37
C ILE A 42 0.50 4.82 1.54
N PRO A 43 -0.46 5.42 0.81
CA PRO A 43 -0.25 6.73 0.22
C PRO A 43 -0.08 7.83 1.28
N LYS A 44 0.73 8.85 0.97
CA LYS A 44 0.92 10.03 1.83
C LYS A 44 -0.17 11.07 1.57
N TYR A 45 -1.33 10.85 2.15
CA TYR A 45 -2.45 11.77 1.96
C TYR A 45 -2.31 13.10 2.72
N SER A 46 -3.00 14.15 2.23
CA SER A 46 -3.06 15.45 2.89
C SER A 46 -3.62 15.40 4.31
N GLY A 47 -4.57 14.49 4.56
CA GLY A 47 -5.23 14.34 5.85
C GLY A 47 -4.42 13.67 6.95
N ILE A 48 -3.18 13.22 6.67
CA ILE A 48 -2.27 12.75 7.73
C ILE A 48 -1.92 13.93 8.62
N LYS A 49 -2.12 13.76 9.94
CA LYS A 49 -1.87 14.81 10.93
C LYS A 49 -0.43 15.30 10.89
N GLU A 50 -0.24 16.60 11.11
CA GLU A 50 1.08 17.24 11.11
C GLU A 50 2.06 16.61 12.10
N GLU A 51 1.58 16.16 13.27
CA GLU A 51 2.41 15.47 14.26
C GLU A 51 3.13 14.24 13.70
N TYR A 52 2.50 13.50 12.76
CA TYR A 52 3.15 12.39 12.09
C TYR A 52 3.99 12.86 10.91
N ARG A 53 3.42 13.74 10.08
CA ARG A 53 4.03 14.23 8.84
C ARG A 53 5.38 14.91 9.09
N ASN A 54 5.48 15.75 10.14
CA ASN A 54 6.69 16.49 10.48
C ASN A 54 7.79 15.61 11.09
N ASN A 55 7.45 14.39 11.49
CA ASN A 55 8.40 13.42 12.05
C ASN A 55 8.69 12.25 11.12
N MET A 56 8.25 12.31 9.85
CA MET A 56 8.62 11.32 8.83
C MET A 56 10.06 11.53 8.41
N GLU A 57 10.81 10.44 8.35
CA GLU A 57 12.13 10.40 7.74
C GLU A 57 11.96 10.31 6.21
N HIS A 58 12.59 11.23 5.49
CA HIS A 58 12.63 11.17 4.03
C HIS A 58 13.67 10.16 3.56
N ILE A 59 13.28 9.22 2.70
CA ILE A 59 14.12 8.11 2.23
C ILE A 59 14.59 8.30 0.79
N TYR A 60 13.68 8.75 -0.11
CA TYR A 60 13.98 8.77 -1.53
C TYR A 60 13.11 9.75 -2.30
N ASP A 61 13.72 10.36 -3.33
CA ASP A 61 13.06 11.12 -4.40
C ASP A 61 13.42 10.55 -5.76
N GLY A 62 12.43 10.41 -6.63
CA GLY A 62 12.62 9.95 -7.99
C GLY A 62 11.40 10.14 -8.87
N GLU A 63 11.40 9.46 -10.00
CA GLU A 63 10.29 9.48 -10.95
C GLU A 63 9.95 8.05 -11.39
N ILE A 64 8.66 7.78 -11.58
CA ILE A 64 8.18 6.55 -12.21
C ILE A 64 7.26 6.86 -13.39
N ASN A 65 7.22 5.93 -14.34
CA ASN A 65 6.33 6.06 -15.48
C ASN A 65 4.93 5.51 -15.14
N VAL A 66 3.92 6.31 -15.41
CA VAL A 66 2.52 5.87 -15.46
C VAL A 66 2.06 6.05 -16.90
N SER A 67 2.05 4.94 -17.65
CA SER A 67 1.93 4.97 -19.10
C SER A 67 3.06 5.82 -19.73
N TRP A 68 2.73 6.87 -20.48
CA TRP A 68 3.70 7.80 -21.10
C TRP A 68 4.11 8.98 -20.22
N ARG A 69 3.54 9.10 -19.02
CA ARG A 69 3.78 10.25 -18.11
C ARG A 69 4.82 9.87 -17.06
N LYS A 70 5.75 10.76 -16.82
CA LYS A 70 6.63 10.70 -15.65
C LYS A 70 5.94 11.36 -14.47
N LYS A 71 5.93 10.67 -13.35
CA LYS A 71 5.33 11.13 -12.10
C LYS A 71 6.36 11.07 -10.97
N TYR A 72 6.40 12.11 -10.17
CA TYR A 72 7.24 12.16 -8.98
C TYR A 72 6.91 11.01 -8.03
N LEU A 73 7.93 10.41 -7.45
CA LEU A 73 7.86 9.43 -6.40
C LEU A 73 8.71 9.87 -5.21
N GLY A 74 8.09 10.25 -4.11
CA GLY A 74 8.73 10.39 -2.81
C GLY A 74 8.44 9.19 -1.94
N ILE A 75 9.39 8.83 -1.09
CA ILE A 75 9.25 7.77 -0.09
C ILE A 75 9.64 8.33 1.25
N ASP A 76 8.69 8.34 2.18
CA ASP A 76 8.95 8.70 3.56
C ASP A 76 8.69 7.50 4.48
N ARG A 77 9.28 7.54 5.67
CA ARG A 77 9.15 6.50 6.70
C ARG A 77 8.76 7.11 8.04
N TYR A 78 7.92 6.39 8.77
CA TYR A 78 7.62 6.66 10.17
C TYR A 78 7.41 5.34 10.92
N ASP A 79 8.09 5.16 12.05
CA ASP A 79 7.92 3.97 12.88
C ASP A 79 6.80 4.20 13.90
N TYR A 80 5.70 3.45 13.75
CA TYR A 80 4.56 3.54 14.66
C TYR A 80 4.39 2.24 15.44
N LYS A 81 4.50 2.31 16.78
CA LYS A 81 4.39 1.13 17.67
C LYS A 81 5.27 -0.03 17.22
N ASP A 82 6.53 0.28 16.93
CA ASP A 82 7.57 -0.63 16.44
C ASP A 82 7.31 -1.24 15.05
N VAL A 83 6.28 -0.84 14.33
CA VAL A 83 6.05 -1.22 12.93
C VAL A 83 6.51 -0.09 12.02
N PRO A 84 7.43 -0.35 11.07
CA PRO A 84 7.79 0.63 10.06
C PRO A 84 6.66 0.84 9.06
N PHE A 85 6.24 2.09 8.88
CA PHE A 85 5.32 2.55 7.85
C PHE A 85 6.07 3.33 6.81
N TYR A 86 5.83 3.01 5.54
CA TYR A 86 6.29 3.78 4.39
C TYR A 86 5.13 4.53 3.78
N PHE A 87 5.40 5.74 3.32
CA PHE A 87 4.42 6.64 2.72
C PHE A 87 4.86 6.98 1.31
N ILE A 88 4.01 6.64 0.35
CA ILE A 88 4.24 7.00 -1.06
C ILE A 88 3.76 8.42 -1.28
N ASP A 89 4.71 9.33 -1.50
CA ASP A 89 4.44 10.75 -1.73
C ASP A 89 4.31 11.05 -3.22
N ASN A 90 3.18 11.59 -3.58
CA ASN A 90 2.92 12.30 -4.82
C ASN A 90 1.80 13.31 -4.56
N GLN A 91 2.15 14.59 -4.50
CA GLN A 91 1.20 15.64 -4.13
C GLN A 91 0.06 15.78 -5.15
N GLU A 92 0.33 15.57 -6.43
CA GLU A 92 -0.70 15.62 -7.49
C GLU A 92 -1.82 14.60 -7.22
N TYR A 93 -1.45 13.40 -6.76
CA TYR A 93 -2.41 12.31 -6.53
C TYR A 93 -2.97 12.26 -5.11
N PHE A 94 -2.17 12.58 -4.09
CA PHE A 94 -2.54 12.29 -2.71
C PHE A 94 -2.68 13.53 -1.80
N TYR A 95 -2.22 14.70 -2.25
CA TYR A 95 -2.40 15.93 -1.50
C TYR A 95 -3.70 16.65 -1.89
N ARG A 96 -4.83 15.96 -1.66
CA ARG A 96 -6.19 16.41 -2.04
C ARG A 96 -7.12 16.32 -0.84
N GLU A 97 -8.27 17.01 -0.92
CA GLU A 97 -9.35 16.88 0.05
C GLU A 97 -10.06 15.53 -0.16
N GLY A 98 -10.14 14.70 0.90
CA GLY A 98 -10.69 13.34 0.81
C GLY A 98 -9.69 12.32 0.22
N TYR A 99 -10.11 11.05 0.20
CA TYR A 99 -9.21 9.94 -0.12
C TYR A 99 -9.62 9.15 -1.37
N TYR A 100 -10.90 9.17 -1.74
CA TYR A 100 -11.48 8.39 -2.84
C TYR A 100 -12.55 9.19 -3.58
N GLY A 101 -12.99 8.65 -4.74
CA GLY A 101 -14.10 9.21 -5.52
C GLY A 101 -13.68 10.25 -6.57
N TYR A 102 -12.39 10.30 -6.90
CA TYR A 102 -11.89 11.15 -7.96
C TYR A 102 -12.00 10.48 -9.34
N PRO A 103 -12.23 11.22 -10.42
CA PRO A 103 -12.28 10.67 -11.78
C PRO A 103 -10.99 9.94 -12.18
N ASP A 104 -9.85 10.29 -11.57
CA ASP A 104 -8.54 9.71 -11.81
C ASP A 104 -8.12 8.65 -10.78
N ASP A 105 -9.04 8.11 -9.99
CA ASP A 105 -8.73 7.09 -8.98
C ASP A 105 -8.01 5.88 -9.57
N VAL A 106 -8.38 5.48 -10.79
CA VAL A 106 -7.69 4.37 -11.48
C VAL A 106 -6.23 4.72 -11.75
N GLU A 107 -5.92 5.93 -12.23
CA GLU A 107 -4.56 6.36 -12.53
C GLU A 107 -3.72 6.48 -11.24
N ARG A 108 -4.26 7.13 -10.21
CA ARG A 108 -3.52 7.37 -8.96
C ARG A 108 -3.22 6.09 -8.18
N PHE A 109 -4.13 5.11 -8.18
CA PHE A 109 -3.85 3.82 -7.56
C PHE A 109 -3.04 2.87 -8.45
N THR A 110 -3.08 3.05 -9.77
CA THR A 110 -2.09 2.46 -10.69
C THR A 110 -0.67 2.96 -10.37
N PHE A 111 -0.52 4.29 -10.19
CA PHE A 111 0.74 4.87 -9.71
C PHE A 111 1.17 4.27 -8.38
N PHE A 112 0.26 4.18 -7.40
CA PHE A 112 0.56 3.61 -6.09
C PHE A 112 1.07 2.18 -6.18
N CYS A 113 0.42 1.32 -6.98
CA CYS A 113 0.84 -0.06 -7.18
C CYS A 113 2.26 -0.17 -7.77
N ARG A 114 2.61 0.67 -8.74
CA ARG A 114 3.96 0.73 -9.30
C ARG A 114 4.96 1.26 -8.29
N ALA A 115 4.62 2.34 -7.59
CA ALA A 115 5.46 2.96 -6.58
C ALA A 115 5.84 1.98 -5.46
N VAL A 116 4.94 1.10 -5.04
CA VAL A 116 5.22 0.06 -4.05
C VAL A 116 6.33 -0.89 -4.51
N LEU A 117 6.36 -1.26 -5.78
CA LEU A 117 7.42 -2.13 -6.31
C LEU A 117 8.73 -1.36 -6.51
N GLU A 118 8.66 -0.15 -7.08
CA GLU A 118 9.82 0.72 -7.29
C GLU A 118 10.47 1.17 -5.97
N MET A 119 9.72 1.18 -4.87
CA MET A 119 10.24 1.49 -3.54
C MET A 119 11.25 0.45 -3.04
N LEU A 120 11.09 -0.84 -3.39
CA LEU A 120 11.84 -1.95 -2.78
C LEU A 120 13.37 -1.79 -2.86
N PRO A 121 13.98 -1.34 -3.97
CA PRO A 121 15.42 -1.11 -4.02
C PRO A 121 15.94 0.03 -3.12
N HIS A 122 15.06 0.94 -2.69
CA HIS A 122 15.42 2.15 -1.94
C HIS A 122 15.21 2.01 -0.43
N ILE A 123 14.60 0.91 -0.01
CA ILE A 123 14.45 0.56 1.39
C ILE A 123 15.26 -0.72 1.68
N ASP A 124 15.90 -0.83 2.81
CA ASP A 124 16.64 -2.04 3.18
C ASP A 124 15.68 -3.18 3.57
N PHE A 125 14.84 -3.60 2.60
CA PHE A 125 13.84 -4.63 2.83
C PHE A 125 13.34 -5.28 1.53
N TRP A 126 13.59 -6.58 1.40
CA TRP A 126 13.03 -7.42 0.35
C TRP A 126 12.04 -8.39 0.98
N PRO A 127 10.72 -8.25 0.72
CA PRO A 127 9.71 -9.09 1.33
C PRO A 127 9.69 -10.50 0.72
N ASP A 128 9.35 -11.49 1.53
CA ASP A 128 8.96 -12.82 1.04
C ASP A 128 7.54 -12.80 0.51
N VAL A 129 6.68 -11.94 1.10
CA VAL A 129 5.26 -11.80 0.75
C VAL A 129 4.87 -10.34 0.68
N ILE A 130 4.18 -9.95 -0.39
CA ILE A 130 3.41 -8.70 -0.47
C ILE A 130 1.94 -9.03 -0.20
N HIS A 131 1.40 -8.51 0.91
CA HIS A 131 0.00 -8.65 1.28
C HIS A 131 -0.78 -7.44 0.82
N MET A 132 -1.49 -7.60 -0.27
CA MET A 132 -2.30 -6.57 -0.94
C MET A 132 -3.71 -6.54 -0.34
N ASN A 133 -4.22 -5.35 -0.07
CA ASN A 133 -5.52 -5.17 0.54
C ASN A 133 -6.40 -4.21 -0.27
N ASP A 134 -7.57 -4.70 -0.65
CA ASP A 134 -8.58 -4.03 -1.45
C ASP A 134 -8.12 -3.69 -2.89
N TRP A 135 -9.07 -3.20 -3.72
CA TRP A 135 -8.90 -2.98 -5.15
C TRP A 135 -7.76 -2.01 -5.51
N GLN A 136 -7.48 -1.04 -4.63
CA GLN A 136 -6.42 -0.04 -4.82
C GLN A 136 -5.03 -0.66 -4.93
N THR A 137 -4.84 -1.88 -4.45
CA THR A 137 -3.55 -2.58 -4.44
C THR A 137 -3.48 -3.73 -5.45
N GLY A 138 -4.58 -4.02 -6.14
CA GLY A 138 -4.72 -5.23 -6.96
C GLY A 138 -3.72 -5.34 -8.11
N LEU A 139 -3.27 -4.22 -8.70
CA LEU A 139 -2.34 -4.23 -9.82
C LEU A 139 -0.90 -4.57 -9.43
N ILE A 140 -0.55 -4.59 -8.15
CA ILE A 140 0.82 -4.94 -7.71
C ILE A 140 1.22 -6.33 -8.23
N SER A 141 0.34 -7.32 -8.12
CA SER A 141 0.63 -8.68 -8.59
C SER A 141 0.82 -8.77 -10.10
N VAL A 142 0.13 -7.92 -10.85
CA VAL A 142 0.25 -7.83 -12.32
C VAL A 142 1.62 -7.24 -12.69
N TYR A 143 1.98 -6.10 -12.13
CA TYR A 143 3.27 -5.46 -12.40
C TYR A 143 4.45 -6.29 -11.92
N LEU A 144 4.34 -6.93 -10.77
CA LEU A 144 5.36 -7.86 -10.26
C LEU A 144 5.69 -8.96 -11.29
N LYS A 145 4.67 -9.49 -11.97
CA LYS A 145 4.84 -10.57 -12.94
C LYS A 145 5.22 -10.09 -14.34
N LEU A 146 4.75 -8.92 -14.77
CA LEU A 146 4.94 -8.46 -16.14
C LEU A 146 6.15 -7.55 -16.32
N GLU A 147 6.49 -6.75 -15.30
CA GLU A 147 7.51 -5.71 -15.42
C GLU A 147 8.80 -6.04 -14.64
N HIS A 148 8.72 -6.93 -13.63
CA HIS A 148 9.85 -7.28 -12.78
C HIS A 148 10.26 -8.77 -12.85
N ASN A 149 9.76 -9.51 -13.82
CA ASN A 149 9.99 -10.96 -13.95
C ASN A 149 11.44 -11.36 -14.25
N GLU A 150 12.26 -10.44 -14.74
CA GLU A 150 13.68 -10.70 -15.03
C GLU A 150 14.59 -10.52 -13.80
N ASP A 151 14.13 -9.81 -12.77
CA ASP A 151 14.91 -9.61 -11.55
C ASP A 151 14.61 -10.73 -10.53
N VAL A 152 15.66 -11.50 -10.22
CA VAL A 152 15.57 -12.65 -9.31
C VAL A 152 15.09 -12.28 -7.89
N ARG A 153 15.22 -11.01 -7.48
CA ARG A 153 14.74 -10.54 -6.18
C ARG A 153 13.23 -10.46 -6.17
N TYR A 154 12.63 -9.92 -7.24
CA TYR A 154 11.18 -9.82 -7.38
C TYR A 154 10.52 -11.18 -7.64
N ASN A 155 11.17 -12.07 -8.38
CA ASN A 155 10.63 -13.39 -8.71
C ASN A 155 10.39 -14.30 -7.49
N LYS A 156 11.05 -14.03 -6.38
CA LYS A 156 10.88 -14.79 -5.13
C LYS A 156 9.68 -14.32 -4.32
N ILE A 157 9.18 -13.10 -4.59
CA ILE A 157 8.10 -12.49 -3.83
C ILE A 157 6.78 -13.20 -4.15
N LYS A 158 6.09 -13.64 -3.11
CA LYS A 158 4.73 -14.17 -3.20
C LYS A 158 3.71 -13.07 -2.91
N THR A 159 2.51 -13.23 -3.43
CA THR A 159 1.43 -12.26 -3.21
C THR A 159 0.25 -12.91 -2.49
N VAL A 160 -0.31 -12.18 -1.54
CA VAL A 160 -1.59 -12.50 -0.89
C VAL A 160 -2.51 -11.33 -1.15
N TYR A 161 -3.75 -11.61 -1.54
CA TYR A 161 -4.75 -10.57 -1.80
C TYR A 161 -5.97 -10.76 -0.91
N THR A 162 -6.33 -9.71 -0.17
CA THR A 162 -7.50 -9.68 0.71
C THR A 162 -8.51 -8.65 0.23
N ILE A 163 -9.77 -9.08 0.07
CA ILE A 163 -10.90 -8.21 -0.21
C ILE A 163 -11.65 -8.01 1.11
N PRO A 164 -11.93 -6.77 1.55
CA PRO A 164 -12.67 -6.51 2.78
C PRO A 164 -14.03 -7.19 2.83
N VAL A 165 -14.39 -7.67 4.00
CA VAL A 165 -15.63 -8.48 4.24
C VAL A 165 -16.90 -7.78 3.79
N SER A 166 -16.98 -6.45 3.81
CA SER A 166 -18.14 -5.68 3.36
C SER A 166 -18.54 -5.97 1.90
N TYR A 167 -17.57 -6.18 1.02
CA TYR A 167 -17.85 -6.52 -0.38
C TYR A 167 -18.24 -7.99 -0.57
N THR A 168 -17.64 -8.89 0.18
CA THR A 168 -17.98 -10.31 0.11
C THR A 168 -19.39 -10.59 0.67
N HIS A 169 -19.81 -9.85 1.67
CA HIS A 169 -21.13 -9.99 2.28
C HIS A 169 -22.26 -9.52 1.33
N LEU A 170 -22.06 -8.39 0.64
CA LEU A 170 -23.00 -7.89 -0.34
C LEU A 170 -23.17 -8.87 -1.53
N ARG A 171 -22.07 -9.45 -2.03
CA ARG A 171 -22.14 -10.43 -3.13
C ARG A 171 -22.79 -11.75 -2.71
N ALA A 172 -22.57 -12.21 -1.49
CA ALA A 172 -23.24 -13.41 -0.98
C ALA A 172 -24.75 -13.23 -0.89
N HIS A 173 -25.23 -12.05 -0.51
CA HIS A 173 -26.66 -11.73 -0.51
C HIS A 173 -27.25 -11.60 -1.93
N GLU A 174 -26.54 -11.03 -2.87
CA GLU A 174 -26.96 -10.97 -4.27
C GLU A 174 -27.08 -12.36 -4.91
N THR A 175 -26.18 -13.27 -4.58
CA THR A 175 -26.20 -14.65 -5.13
C THR A 175 -27.37 -15.45 -4.58
N LEU A 176 -27.81 -15.22 -3.36
CA LEU A 176 -28.96 -15.88 -2.74
C LEU A 176 -30.32 -15.29 -3.18
N ALA A 177 -30.32 -14.01 -3.62
CA ALA A 177 -31.53 -13.36 -4.13
C ALA A 177 -31.86 -13.71 -5.58
N ASN A 178 -30.90 -14.29 -6.31
CA ASN A 178 -31.03 -14.66 -7.73
C ASN A 178 -31.18 -16.18 -7.94
N LEU A 179 -31.33 -16.97 -6.87
CA LEU A 179 -31.69 -18.38 -6.88
C LEU A 179 -33.13 -18.58 -6.48
#